data_d2bf020060b88303d37ff45ec094f901
#
_entry.id   d2bf020060b88303d37ff45ec094f901
#
_cell.length_a   1.000
_cell.length_b   1.000
_cell.length_c   1.000
_cell.angle_alpha   90.00
_cell.angle_beta   90.00
_cell.angle_gamma   90.00
#
_symmetry.space_group_name_H-M   'P 1'
#
loop_
_entity.id
_entity.type
_entity.pdbx_description
1 polymer ?
#
loop_
_entity_poly.entity_id
_entity_poly.type
_entity_poly.pdbx_seq_one_letter_code
_entity_poly.pdbx_strand_id
1 'polypeptide(L)'
;REGYLRKLFPINEWIIISGKINYFNKKYQITNPDYVTNVENQDYVVKNIPKYNLTKGINEKKYRSISEQVINNLPQIDDWLDDKFIKENNLLGWNESIKKLHNSLDGKNNLSKSFRRIVFDELCANFITLSENRKRIKKIKNSKKILKKNSNIIIKKLPFSLTNSQNKVIDEINNDLLSEKRMFRIVQGDVGSGKTIVSLIVISNTIESGYQCAMMAPTEILARQHYELAKEIFKDTNYKIEFLIGKTENKQKKEILQKLESGQINLLIG
;
A
#
# COMPACT_ATOMS: atom_id res chain seq x y z
N ARG A 1 -31.15 37.71 -13.59
CA ARG A 1 -29.68 37.48 -13.83
C ARG A 1 -28.89 38.80 -13.90
N GLU A 2 -29.43 39.85 -14.52
CA GLU A 2 -28.72 41.12 -14.66
C GLU A 2 -28.48 41.81 -13.31
N GLY A 3 -29.46 41.85 -12.42
CA GLY A 3 -29.32 42.44 -11.08
C GLY A 3 -28.28 41.76 -10.20
N TYR A 4 -28.10 40.46 -10.38
CA TYR A 4 -27.04 39.70 -9.69
C TYR A 4 -25.66 40.06 -10.23
N LEU A 5 -25.52 40.16 -11.55
CA LEU A 5 -24.26 40.56 -12.19
C LEU A 5 -23.85 41.99 -11.81
N ARG A 6 -24.79 42.93 -11.76
CA ARG A 6 -24.52 44.33 -11.33
C ARG A 6 -24.09 44.43 -9.87
N LYS A 7 -24.58 43.51 -8.99
CA LYS A 7 -24.09 43.43 -7.61
C LYS A 7 -22.69 42.81 -7.52
N LEU A 8 -22.40 41.84 -8.39
CA LEU A 8 -21.09 41.18 -8.40
C LEU A 8 -20.01 42.02 -9.08
N PHE A 9 -20.40 42.81 -10.09
CA PHE A 9 -19.53 43.67 -10.89
C PHE A 9 -20.11 45.09 -10.89
N PRO A 10 -19.92 45.85 -9.79
CA PRO A 10 -20.39 47.22 -9.71
C PRO A 10 -19.69 48.11 -10.77
N ILE A 11 -20.43 49.05 -11.33
CA ILE A 11 -19.89 49.96 -12.34
C ILE A 11 -19.11 51.09 -11.63
N ASN A 12 -17.97 51.47 -12.19
CA ASN A 12 -17.05 52.46 -11.64
C ASN A 12 -16.41 52.14 -10.30
N GLU A 13 -16.34 50.87 -9.92
CA GLU A 13 -15.61 50.44 -8.75
C GLU A 13 -14.45 49.49 -9.12
N TRP A 14 -13.36 49.51 -8.35
CA TRP A 14 -12.28 48.60 -8.49
C TRP A 14 -12.65 47.26 -7.81
N ILE A 15 -12.55 46.17 -8.56
CA ILE A 15 -12.80 44.83 -8.07
C ILE A 15 -11.60 43.93 -8.37
N ILE A 16 -11.40 42.96 -7.51
CA ILE A 16 -10.40 41.90 -7.66
C ILE A 16 -11.09 40.63 -8.12
N ILE A 17 -10.59 40.07 -9.21
CA ILE A 17 -11.11 38.83 -9.80
C ILE A 17 -10.01 37.80 -9.81
N SER A 18 -10.29 36.60 -9.28
CA SER A 18 -9.43 35.42 -9.39
C SER A 18 -10.14 34.33 -10.17
N GLY A 19 -9.46 33.72 -11.12
CA GLY A 19 -10.01 32.64 -11.92
C GLY A 19 -9.08 32.22 -13.06
N LYS A 20 -9.47 31.19 -13.79
CA LYS A 20 -8.70 30.70 -14.94
C LYS A 20 -8.89 31.61 -16.15
N ILE A 21 -7.80 32.19 -16.63
CA ILE A 21 -7.79 32.98 -17.85
C ILE A 21 -7.82 32.03 -19.05
N ASN A 22 -8.77 32.26 -19.95
CA ASN A 22 -8.87 31.62 -21.25
C ASN A 22 -8.65 32.64 -22.36
N TYR A 23 -8.06 32.20 -23.48
CA TYR A 23 -7.90 33.01 -24.67
C TYR A 23 -8.87 32.52 -25.73
N PHE A 24 -9.83 33.39 -26.10
CA PHE A 24 -10.87 33.10 -27.10
C PHE A 24 -11.16 34.31 -27.95
N ASN A 25 -11.32 34.12 -29.26
CA ASN A 25 -11.58 35.20 -30.24
C ASN A 25 -10.61 36.39 -30.09
N LYS A 26 -9.30 36.10 -29.96
CA LYS A 26 -8.23 37.12 -29.81
C LYS A 26 -8.35 38.00 -28.55
N LYS A 27 -9.12 37.56 -27.54
CA LYS A 27 -9.27 38.27 -26.27
C LYS A 27 -9.08 37.34 -25.10
N TYR A 28 -8.51 37.87 -24.02
CA TYR A 28 -8.45 37.18 -22.74
C TYR A 28 -9.78 37.33 -22.03
N GLN A 29 -10.28 36.22 -21.47
CA GLN A 29 -11.54 36.19 -20.71
C GLN A 29 -11.46 35.26 -19.52
N ILE A 30 -12.19 35.56 -18.45
CA ILE A 30 -12.47 34.71 -17.32
C ILE A 30 -13.96 34.42 -17.34
N THR A 31 -14.34 33.19 -17.73
CA THR A 31 -15.74 32.80 -17.91
C THR A 31 -16.46 32.54 -16.59
N ASN A 32 -15.75 31.92 -15.63
CA ASN A 32 -16.27 31.60 -14.30
C ASN A 32 -15.20 31.97 -13.26
N PRO A 33 -15.21 33.19 -12.71
CA PRO A 33 -14.26 33.55 -11.68
C PRO A 33 -14.50 32.76 -10.41
N ASP A 34 -13.43 32.25 -9.81
CA ASP A 34 -13.46 31.54 -8.52
C ASP A 34 -13.80 32.53 -7.39
N TYR A 35 -13.24 33.75 -7.47
CA TYR A 35 -13.47 34.84 -6.52
C TYR A 35 -13.67 36.15 -7.24
N VAL A 36 -14.62 36.94 -6.72
CA VAL A 36 -14.86 38.34 -7.06
C VAL A 36 -15.03 39.07 -5.73
N THR A 37 -14.24 40.12 -5.50
CA THR A 37 -14.26 40.90 -4.25
C THR A 37 -13.82 42.33 -4.47
N ASN A 38 -14.12 43.21 -3.52
CA ASN A 38 -13.61 44.58 -3.49
C ASN A 38 -12.14 44.61 -3.04
N VAL A 39 -11.47 45.72 -3.28
CA VAL A 39 -10.06 45.93 -2.96
C VAL A 39 -9.79 45.78 -1.46
N GLU A 40 -10.73 46.18 -0.61
CA GLU A 40 -10.62 45.99 0.86
C GLU A 40 -10.44 44.55 1.32
N ASN A 41 -10.96 43.59 0.55
CA ASN A 41 -10.87 42.16 0.85
C ASN A 41 -9.81 41.46 -0.01
N GLN A 42 -8.81 42.20 -0.50
CA GLN A 42 -7.72 41.66 -1.33
C GLN A 42 -7.02 40.49 -0.68
N ASP A 43 -6.78 40.56 0.60
CA ASP A 43 -6.12 39.50 1.37
C ASP A 43 -6.82 38.15 1.29
N TYR A 44 -8.12 38.15 1.03
CA TYR A 44 -8.92 36.91 0.87
C TYR A 44 -8.61 36.14 -0.42
N VAL A 45 -8.16 36.87 -1.45
CA VAL A 45 -7.93 36.34 -2.80
C VAL A 45 -6.45 36.05 -3.04
N VAL A 46 -5.56 36.82 -2.39
CA VAL A 46 -4.10 36.69 -2.56
C VAL A 46 -3.51 35.61 -1.68
N LYS A 47 -4.24 35.11 -0.68
CA LYS A 47 -3.79 34.03 0.20
C LYS A 47 -3.64 32.71 -0.56
N ASN A 48 -2.58 31.96 -0.25
CA ASN A 48 -2.49 30.55 -0.63
C ASN A 48 -3.67 29.80 -0.01
N ILE A 49 -4.53 29.26 -0.83
CA ILE A 49 -5.75 28.61 -0.37
C ILE A 49 -5.57 27.10 -0.51
N PRO A 50 -5.79 26.31 0.55
CA PRO A 50 -5.69 24.85 0.45
C PRO A 50 -6.73 24.34 -0.55
N LYS A 51 -6.28 23.49 -1.48
CA LYS A 51 -7.13 22.84 -2.47
C LYS A 51 -7.51 21.45 -2.00
N TYR A 52 -8.80 21.18 -1.94
CA TYR A 52 -9.34 19.87 -1.56
C TYR A 52 -9.80 19.09 -2.78
N ASN A 53 -9.53 17.80 -2.81
CA ASN A 53 -10.09 16.89 -3.82
C ASN A 53 -11.54 16.57 -3.44
N LEU A 54 -12.49 17.16 -4.15
CA LEU A 54 -13.91 17.03 -3.86
C LEU A 54 -14.60 16.09 -4.84
N THR A 55 -15.63 15.38 -4.37
CA THR A 55 -16.54 14.62 -5.22
C THR A 55 -17.56 15.52 -5.89
N LYS A 56 -18.12 15.06 -7.03
CA LYS A 56 -19.15 15.78 -7.79
C LYS A 56 -20.33 16.15 -6.88
N GLY A 57 -20.74 17.40 -6.92
CA GLY A 57 -21.87 17.93 -6.13
C GLY A 57 -21.49 18.66 -4.85
N ILE A 58 -20.24 18.61 -4.42
CA ILE A 58 -19.77 19.38 -3.26
C ILE A 58 -19.19 20.72 -3.74
N ASN A 59 -19.71 21.82 -3.15
CA ASN A 59 -19.21 23.15 -3.44
C ASN A 59 -17.93 23.43 -2.64
N GLU A 60 -16.84 23.78 -3.34
CA GLU A 60 -15.53 24.02 -2.74
C GLU A 60 -15.56 25.12 -1.67
N LYS A 61 -16.26 26.25 -1.92
CA LYS A 61 -16.36 27.34 -0.95
C LYS A 61 -17.04 26.91 0.34
N LYS A 62 -18.12 26.11 0.24
CA LYS A 62 -18.84 25.59 1.40
C LYS A 62 -17.98 24.59 2.17
N TYR A 63 -17.29 23.69 1.48
CA TYR A 63 -16.39 22.72 2.11
C TYR A 63 -15.26 23.42 2.86
N ARG A 64 -14.64 24.42 2.25
CA ARG A 64 -13.59 25.23 2.87
C ARG A 64 -14.07 25.93 4.13
N SER A 65 -15.23 26.59 4.07
CA SER A 65 -15.82 27.26 5.24
C SER A 65 -16.06 26.27 6.41
N ILE A 66 -16.53 25.06 6.11
CA ILE A 66 -16.69 24.00 7.12
C ILE A 66 -15.33 23.56 7.66
N SER A 67 -14.34 23.34 6.79
CA SER A 67 -12.99 22.95 7.20
C SER A 67 -12.35 24.01 8.11
N GLU A 68 -12.49 25.29 7.79
CA GLU A 68 -12.01 26.40 8.62
C GLU A 68 -12.67 26.39 10.02
N GLN A 69 -13.99 26.19 10.08
CA GLN A 69 -14.70 26.09 11.36
C GLN A 69 -14.21 24.90 12.20
N VAL A 70 -14.02 23.74 11.59
CA VAL A 70 -13.50 22.55 12.27
C VAL A 70 -12.09 22.78 12.81
N ILE A 71 -11.19 23.34 11.97
CA ILE A 71 -9.80 23.59 12.35
C ILE A 71 -9.70 24.64 13.47
N ASN A 72 -10.51 25.69 13.43
CA ASN A 72 -10.53 26.72 14.47
C ASN A 72 -11.05 26.19 15.81
N ASN A 73 -11.96 25.22 15.77
CA ASN A 73 -12.53 24.56 16.94
C ASN A 73 -11.85 23.20 17.28
N LEU A 74 -10.67 22.94 16.69
CA LEU A 74 -9.95 21.69 16.95
C LEU A 74 -9.60 21.58 18.44
N PRO A 75 -10.03 20.50 19.13
CA PRO A 75 -9.69 20.31 20.53
C PRO A 75 -8.17 20.17 20.71
N GLN A 76 -7.66 20.66 21.84
CA GLN A 76 -6.28 20.42 22.20
C GLN A 76 -6.13 18.93 22.52
N ILE A 77 -5.38 18.21 21.71
CA ILE A 77 -5.06 16.80 21.90
C ILE A 77 -3.63 16.73 22.36
N ASP A 78 -3.38 16.00 23.45
CA ASP A 78 -2.03 15.74 23.92
C ASP A 78 -1.24 14.98 22.86
N ASP A 79 -0.01 15.42 22.64
CA ASP A 79 0.83 14.79 21.65
C ASP A 79 1.31 13.41 22.14
N TRP A 80 1.29 12.41 21.30
CA TRP A 80 1.77 11.07 21.63
C TRP A 80 3.30 10.98 21.60
N LEU A 81 3.96 11.95 20.97
CA LEU A 81 5.43 12.12 20.97
C LEU A 81 5.84 13.01 22.13
N ASP A 82 6.95 12.69 22.77
CA ASP A 82 7.52 13.56 23.78
C ASP A 82 8.17 14.81 23.16
N ASP A 83 8.24 15.88 23.94
CA ASP A 83 8.76 17.17 23.48
C ASP A 83 10.24 17.09 23.06
N LYS A 84 11.02 16.20 23.67
CA LYS A 84 12.42 16.01 23.33
C LYS A 84 12.56 15.43 21.93
N PHE A 85 11.79 14.38 21.63
CA PHE A 85 11.77 13.76 20.30
C PHE A 85 11.33 14.75 19.22
N ILE A 86 10.28 15.54 19.49
CA ILE A 86 9.78 16.57 18.57
C ILE A 86 10.88 17.58 18.22
N LYS A 87 11.60 18.08 19.24
CA LYS A 87 12.69 19.06 19.07
C LYS A 87 13.90 18.47 18.33
N GLU A 88 14.37 17.30 18.73
CA GLU A 88 15.54 16.63 18.12
C GLU A 88 15.32 16.30 16.64
N ASN A 89 14.10 15.96 16.25
CA ASN A 89 13.74 15.62 14.87
C ASN A 89 13.21 16.82 14.06
N ASN A 90 13.23 18.03 14.63
CA ASN A 90 12.74 19.26 13.99
C ASN A 90 11.30 19.11 13.45
N LEU A 91 10.44 18.47 14.23
CA LEU A 91 9.01 18.31 13.96
C LEU A 91 8.21 19.43 14.64
N LEU A 92 6.95 19.56 14.29
CA LEU A 92 5.96 20.38 14.98
C LEU A 92 5.02 19.47 15.78
N GLY A 93 4.34 20.03 16.79
CA GLY A 93 3.25 19.34 17.47
C GLY A 93 2.10 19.02 16.51
N TRP A 94 1.31 18.00 16.82
CA TRP A 94 0.22 17.53 15.94
C TRP A 94 -0.81 18.63 15.67
N ASN A 95 -1.34 19.27 16.72
CA ASN A 95 -2.35 20.34 16.59
C ASN A 95 -1.82 21.52 15.75
N GLU A 96 -0.59 21.92 15.96
CA GLU A 96 0.06 22.98 15.20
C GLU A 96 0.25 22.58 13.73
N SER A 97 0.65 21.34 13.49
CA SER A 97 0.84 20.81 12.13
C SER A 97 -0.47 20.80 11.33
N ILE A 98 -1.56 20.34 11.93
CA ILE A 98 -2.88 20.34 11.27
C ILE A 98 -3.32 21.77 10.96
N LYS A 99 -3.24 22.68 11.93
CA LYS A 99 -3.62 24.09 11.73
C LYS A 99 -2.82 24.73 10.61
N LYS A 100 -1.50 24.53 10.57
CA LYS A 100 -0.62 25.11 9.53
C LYS A 100 -0.88 24.52 8.14
N LEU A 101 -1.17 23.22 8.03
CA LEU A 101 -1.49 22.59 6.74
C LEU A 101 -2.78 23.11 6.14
N HIS A 102 -3.75 23.53 6.97
CA HIS A 102 -5.04 24.07 6.53
C HIS A 102 -5.07 25.60 6.44
N ASN A 103 -4.16 26.28 7.13
CA ASN A 103 -4.01 27.74 7.12
C ASN A 103 -2.67 28.12 6.46
N SER A 104 -2.63 28.16 5.14
CA SER A 104 -1.40 28.32 4.36
C SER A 104 -0.82 29.75 4.34
N LEU A 105 -0.89 30.48 5.46
CA LEU A 105 -0.21 31.76 5.62
C LEU A 105 1.30 31.63 5.88
N ASP A 106 1.74 30.44 6.26
CA ASP A 106 3.13 30.16 6.62
C ASP A 106 3.98 29.78 5.39
N GLY A 107 5.19 30.33 5.31
CA GLY A 107 6.11 30.09 4.21
C GLY A 107 6.45 28.60 4.01
N LYS A 108 7.00 28.24 2.86
CA LYS A 108 7.30 26.86 2.42
C LYS A 108 7.99 25.99 3.47
N ASN A 109 8.84 26.56 4.33
CA ASN A 109 9.58 25.79 5.36
C ASN A 109 8.67 25.25 6.48
N ASN A 110 7.70 26.00 6.94
CA ASN A 110 6.76 25.57 7.97
C ASN A 110 5.77 24.53 7.46
N LEU A 111 5.35 24.69 6.20
CA LEU A 111 4.50 23.69 5.53
C LEU A 111 5.22 22.35 5.40
N SER A 112 6.52 22.35 5.10
CA SER A 112 7.38 21.16 5.02
C SER A 112 7.47 20.43 6.37
N LYS A 113 7.66 21.16 7.48
CA LYS A 113 7.72 20.56 8.83
C LYS A 113 6.38 19.95 9.25
N SER A 114 5.29 20.65 9.01
CA SER A 114 3.94 20.15 9.28
C SER A 114 3.63 18.89 8.48
N PHE A 115 3.96 18.87 7.19
CA PHE A 115 3.79 17.70 6.34
C PHE A 115 4.61 16.50 6.83
N ARG A 116 5.90 16.72 7.17
CA ARG A 116 6.76 15.68 7.75
C ARG A 116 6.16 15.07 9.01
N ARG A 117 5.56 15.89 9.88
CA ARG A 117 4.91 15.39 11.09
C ARG A 117 3.76 14.44 10.75
N ILE A 118 2.85 14.84 9.87
CA ILE A 118 1.70 14.00 9.51
C ILE A 118 2.14 12.71 8.80
N VAL A 119 3.13 12.80 7.90
CA VAL A 119 3.71 11.60 7.26
C VAL A 119 4.33 10.67 8.30
N PHE A 120 5.04 11.20 9.30
CA PHE A 120 5.62 10.41 10.38
C PHE A 120 4.53 9.67 11.17
N ASP A 121 3.48 10.37 11.59
CA ASP A 121 2.37 9.78 12.33
C ASP A 121 1.68 8.65 11.53
N GLU A 122 1.41 8.89 10.26
CA GLU A 122 0.76 7.91 9.37
C GLU A 122 1.63 6.66 9.17
N LEU A 123 2.94 6.84 8.96
CA LEU A 123 3.87 5.72 8.84
C LEU A 123 3.96 4.92 10.15
N CYS A 124 4.03 5.59 11.30
CA CYS A 124 4.04 4.92 12.60
C CYS A 124 2.75 4.11 12.82
N ALA A 125 1.59 4.70 12.55
CA ALA A 125 0.30 4.01 12.66
C ALA A 125 0.24 2.75 11.77
N ASN A 126 0.71 2.84 10.53
CA ASN A 126 0.80 1.71 9.62
C ASN A 126 1.76 0.62 10.15
N PHE A 127 2.95 0.99 10.63
CA PHE A 127 3.90 0.01 11.16
C PHE A 127 3.38 -0.67 12.43
N ILE A 128 2.73 0.07 13.34
CA ILE A 128 2.12 -0.50 14.54
C ILE A 128 1.02 -1.49 14.14
N THR A 129 0.13 -1.11 13.23
CA THR A 129 -0.94 -1.98 12.73
C THR A 129 -0.39 -3.26 12.11
N LEU A 130 0.64 -3.14 11.26
CA LEU A 130 1.31 -4.30 10.66
C LEU A 130 1.97 -5.18 11.73
N SER A 131 2.61 -4.58 12.73
CA SER A 131 3.24 -5.30 13.84
C SER A 131 2.21 -6.11 14.65
N GLU A 132 1.09 -5.49 15.01
CA GLU A 132 0.00 -6.16 15.73
C GLU A 132 -0.64 -7.29 14.90
N ASN A 133 -0.86 -7.06 13.61
CA ASN A 133 -1.35 -8.11 12.72
C ASN A 133 -0.38 -9.30 12.64
N ARG A 134 0.92 -9.04 12.54
CA ARG A 134 1.96 -10.08 12.56
C ARG A 134 1.95 -10.87 13.87
N LYS A 135 1.80 -10.20 15.02
CA LYS A 135 1.69 -10.86 16.33
C LYS A 135 0.45 -11.78 16.39
N ARG A 136 -0.70 -11.31 15.87
CA ARG A 136 -1.94 -12.10 15.80
C ARG A 136 -1.76 -13.34 14.92
N ILE A 137 -1.23 -13.16 13.71
CA ILE A 137 -0.99 -14.27 12.77
C ILE A 137 -0.03 -15.31 13.38
N LYS A 138 1.04 -14.87 14.03
CA LYS A 138 2.02 -15.76 14.67
C LYS A 138 1.45 -16.60 15.83
N LYS A 139 0.43 -16.09 16.53
CA LYS A 139 -0.18 -16.81 17.68
C LYS A 139 -1.10 -17.96 17.27
N ILE A 140 -1.56 -18.03 16.02
CA ILE A 140 -2.61 -18.97 15.58
C ILE A 140 -1.98 -20.12 14.79
N LYS A 141 -1.24 -21.01 15.45
CA LYS A 141 -0.79 -22.26 14.84
C LYS A 141 -1.46 -23.44 15.55
N ASN A 142 -2.24 -24.21 14.78
CA ASN A 142 -3.03 -25.29 15.35
C ASN A 142 -2.23 -26.58 15.64
N SER A 143 -1.05 -26.75 15.02
CA SER A 143 -0.19 -27.93 15.25
C SER A 143 1.27 -27.64 14.90
N LYS A 144 2.19 -28.30 15.62
CA LYS A 144 3.62 -28.32 15.24
C LYS A 144 3.76 -29.11 13.95
N LYS A 145 4.45 -28.52 12.96
CA LYS A 145 4.81 -29.24 11.74
C LYS A 145 6.12 -30.01 12.00
N ILE A 146 6.15 -31.27 11.61
CA ILE A 146 7.37 -32.06 11.58
C ILE A 146 7.88 -31.97 10.14
N LEU A 147 9.01 -31.33 9.92
CA LEU A 147 9.62 -31.28 8.59
C LEU A 147 10.68 -32.37 8.47
N LYS A 148 10.52 -33.22 7.47
CA LYS A 148 11.58 -34.12 7.03
C LYS A 148 12.50 -33.36 6.10
N LYS A 149 13.78 -33.20 6.44
CA LYS A 149 14.77 -32.52 5.58
C LYS A 149 15.23 -33.49 4.47
N ASN A 150 14.34 -33.77 3.49
CA ASN A 150 14.66 -34.71 2.39
C ASN A 150 14.95 -33.96 1.06
N SER A 151 15.12 -32.63 1.08
CA SER A 151 15.43 -31.83 -0.11
C SER A 151 16.72 -32.23 -0.84
N ASN A 152 17.57 -33.06 -0.24
CA ASN A 152 18.81 -33.54 -0.86
C ASN A 152 18.58 -34.23 -2.22
N ILE A 153 17.43 -34.87 -2.43
CA ILE A 153 17.10 -35.53 -3.70
C ILE A 153 16.95 -34.50 -4.82
N ILE A 154 16.32 -33.38 -4.54
CA ILE A 154 16.08 -32.29 -5.52
C ILE A 154 17.35 -31.49 -5.74
N ILE A 155 18.05 -31.13 -4.63
CA ILE A 155 19.28 -30.34 -4.70
C ILE A 155 20.34 -31.06 -5.56
N LYS A 156 20.46 -32.38 -5.46
CA LYS A 156 21.39 -33.19 -6.28
C LYS A 156 21.04 -33.20 -7.77
N LYS A 157 19.80 -32.91 -8.14
CA LYS A 157 19.32 -32.90 -9.53
C LYS A 157 19.41 -31.53 -10.19
N LEU A 158 19.70 -30.49 -9.41
CA LEU A 158 19.88 -29.15 -9.97
C LEU A 158 21.16 -29.11 -10.81
N PRO A 159 21.16 -28.46 -11.99
CA PRO A 159 22.34 -28.33 -12.85
C PRO A 159 23.40 -27.36 -12.27
N PHE A 160 23.21 -26.87 -11.05
CA PHE A 160 24.08 -25.94 -10.34
C PHE A 160 24.06 -26.21 -8.83
N SER A 161 25.06 -25.71 -8.12
CA SER A 161 25.13 -25.76 -6.67
C SER A 161 24.44 -24.54 -6.07
N LEU A 162 23.77 -24.74 -4.93
CA LEU A 162 23.18 -23.63 -4.18
C LEU A 162 24.27 -22.74 -3.57
N THR A 163 24.06 -21.46 -3.58
CA THR A 163 24.94 -20.50 -2.88
C THR A 163 24.78 -20.61 -1.36
N ASN A 164 25.78 -20.12 -0.61
CA ASN A 164 25.69 -20.07 0.86
C ASN A 164 24.47 -19.28 1.35
N SER A 165 24.14 -18.18 0.67
CA SER A 165 22.97 -17.36 1.00
C SER A 165 21.66 -18.13 0.78
N GLN A 166 21.53 -18.88 -0.33
CA GLN A 166 20.35 -19.71 -0.59
C GLN A 166 20.20 -20.82 0.46
N ASN A 167 21.28 -21.51 0.81
CA ASN A 167 21.26 -22.53 1.87
C ASN A 167 20.82 -21.93 3.20
N LYS A 168 21.40 -20.79 3.59
CA LYS A 168 21.02 -20.08 4.82
C LYS A 168 19.53 -19.71 4.84
N VAL A 169 18.98 -19.18 3.75
CA VAL A 169 17.55 -18.83 3.64
C VAL A 169 16.67 -20.07 3.75
N ILE A 170 17.03 -21.18 3.11
CA ILE A 170 16.31 -22.47 3.22
C ILE A 170 16.28 -22.94 4.66
N ASP A 171 17.41 -22.91 5.38
CA ASP A 171 17.48 -23.30 6.78
C ASP A 171 16.64 -22.39 7.68
N GLU A 172 16.68 -21.09 7.46
CA GLU A 172 15.85 -20.13 8.20
C GLU A 172 14.34 -20.39 7.98
N ILE A 173 13.92 -20.64 6.73
CA ILE A 173 12.53 -20.96 6.42
C ILE A 173 12.12 -22.28 7.07
N ASN A 174 12.95 -23.30 6.97
CA ASN A 174 12.69 -24.60 7.62
C ASN A 174 12.55 -24.47 9.14
N ASN A 175 13.39 -23.67 9.78
CA ASN A 175 13.30 -23.39 11.21
C ASN A 175 12.01 -22.65 11.58
N ASP A 176 11.59 -21.66 10.76
CA ASP A 176 10.31 -20.99 10.95
C ASP A 176 9.13 -21.97 10.81
N LEU A 177 9.19 -22.87 9.84
CA LEU A 177 8.16 -23.89 9.63
C LEU A 177 8.08 -24.90 10.78
N LEU A 178 9.21 -25.23 11.42
CA LEU A 178 9.28 -26.09 12.61
C LEU A 178 8.81 -25.39 13.89
N SER A 179 8.86 -24.05 13.92
CA SER A 179 8.51 -23.28 15.11
C SER A 179 7.03 -23.45 15.50
N GLU A 180 6.67 -23.11 16.72
CA GLU A 180 5.27 -23.11 17.19
C GLU A 180 4.43 -21.98 16.57
N LYS A 181 5.07 -21.01 15.92
CA LYS A 181 4.41 -19.84 15.34
C LYS A 181 4.25 -20.00 13.84
N ARG A 182 3.18 -19.45 13.27
CA ARG A 182 3.02 -19.39 11.82
C ARG A 182 4.17 -18.58 11.21
N MET A 183 4.77 -19.10 10.16
CA MET A 183 5.77 -18.37 9.40
C MET A 183 5.11 -17.21 8.65
N PHE A 184 5.70 -16.03 8.76
CA PHE A 184 5.41 -14.86 7.96
C PHE A 184 6.73 -14.20 7.61
N ARG A 185 7.32 -14.62 6.48
CA ARG A 185 8.67 -14.24 6.06
C ARG A 185 8.65 -13.70 4.63
N ILE A 186 9.39 -12.63 4.41
CA ILE A 186 9.70 -12.12 3.08
C ILE A 186 11.08 -12.64 2.65
N VAL A 187 11.19 -13.11 1.42
CA VAL A 187 12.48 -13.46 0.79
C VAL A 187 12.76 -12.41 -0.28
N GLN A 188 13.77 -11.59 -0.04
CA GLN A 188 14.19 -10.52 -0.94
C GLN A 188 15.50 -10.89 -1.64
N GLY A 189 15.60 -10.52 -2.90
CA GLY A 189 16.79 -10.72 -3.73
C GLY A 189 16.56 -10.21 -5.13
N ASP A 190 17.64 -10.02 -5.88
CA ASP A 190 17.59 -9.52 -7.25
C ASP A 190 16.89 -10.48 -8.21
N VAL A 191 16.57 -10.00 -9.41
CA VAL A 191 16.06 -10.85 -10.51
C VAL A 191 17.14 -11.87 -10.86
N GLY A 192 16.77 -13.15 -10.98
CA GLY A 192 17.73 -14.22 -11.25
C GLY A 192 18.46 -14.78 -10.02
N SER A 193 18.25 -14.26 -8.80
CA SER A 193 18.91 -14.76 -7.57
C SER A 193 18.44 -16.16 -7.12
N GLY A 194 17.54 -16.82 -7.84
CA GLY A 194 17.08 -18.17 -7.56
C GLY A 194 15.99 -18.28 -6.48
N LYS A 195 15.24 -17.20 -6.19
CA LYS A 195 14.12 -17.21 -5.21
C LYS A 195 13.11 -18.33 -5.45
N THR A 196 12.77 -18.59 -6.72
CA THR A 196 11.83 -19.65 -7.09
C THR A 196 12.37 -21.04 -6.74
N ILE A 197 13.66 -21.29 -6.96
CA ILE A 197 14.31 -22.56 -6.60
C ILE A 197 14.30 -22.76 -5.08
N VAL A 198 14.63 -21.73 -4.30
CA VAL A 198 14.53 -21.77 -2.84
C VAL A 198 13.11 -22.15 -2.41
N SER A 199 12.09 -21.54 -3.02
CA SER A 199 10.69 -21.84 -2.74
C SER A 199 10.34 -23.30 -3.07
N LEU A 200 10.76 -23.82 -4.21
CA LEU A 200 10.49 -25.20 -4.63
C LEU A 200 11.19 -26.24 -3.72
N ILE A 201 12.41 -25.96 -3.25
CA ILE A 201 13.11 -26.80 -2.27
C ILE A 201 12.33 -26.86 -0.94
N VAL A 202 11.86 -25.72 -0.44
CA VAL A 202 11.05 -25.67 0.79
C VAL A 202 9.70 -26.37 0.59
N ILE A 203 9.05 -26.19 -0.56
CA ILE A 203 7.82 -26.89 -0.94
C ILE A 203 8.06 -28.42 -0.90
N SER A 204 9.16 -28.89 -1.45
CA SER A 204 9.50 -30.31 -1.40
C SER A 204 9.61 -30.84 0.04
N ASN A 205 10.36 -30.15 0.91
CA ASN A 205 10.45 -30.52 2.33
C ASN A 205 9.09 -30.59 3.00
N THR A 206 8.19 -29.69 2.62
CA THR A 206 6.83 -29.60 3.16
C THR A 206 5.96 -30.78 2.68
N ILE A 207 6.05 -31.12 1.38
CA ILE A 207 5.33 -32.26 0.79
C ILE A 207 5.82 -33.59 1.37
N GLU A 208 7.15 -33.80 1.47
CA GLU A 208 7.73 -34.99 2.09
C GLU A 208 7.33 -35.16 3.56
N SER A 209 6.94 -34.08 4.20
CA SER A 209 6.43 -34.08 5.57
C SER A 209 4.92 -34.37 5.66
N GLY A 210 4.27 -34.66 4.53
CA GLY A 210 2.84 -34.99 4.46
C GLY A 210 1.89 -33.80 4.37
N TYR A 211 2.40 -32.62 3.99
CA TYR A 211 1.58 -31.42 3.87
C TYR A 211 1.38 -31.01 2.42
N GLN A 212 0.26 -30.37 2.14
CA GLN A 212 -0.03 -29.73 0.86
C GLN A 212 0.55 -28.33 0.81
N CYS A 213 0.93 -27.88 -0.38
CA CYS A 213 1.45 -26.54 -0.64
C CYS A 213 0.61 -25.81 -1.70
N ALA A 214 0.54 -24.49 -1.57
CA ALA A 214 0.03 -23.60 -2.61
C ALA A 214 1.07 -22.56 -2.94
N MET A 215 1.29 -22.32 -4.24
CA MET A 215 2.18 -21.29 -4.76
C MET A 215 1.36 -20.30 -5.61
N MET A 216 1.27 -19.06 -5.16
CA MET A 216 0.52 -18.01 -5.85
C MET A 216 1.45 -17.10 -6.64
N ALA A 217 1.03 -16.70 -7.82
CA ALA A 217 1.71 -15.71 -8.65
C ALA A 217 0.76 -14.55 -9.02
N PRO A 218 1.28 -13.33 -9.20
CA PRO A 218 0.45 -12.16 -9.48
C PRO A 218 -0.17 -12.15 -10.88
N THR A 219 0.35 -12.97 -11.80
CA THR A 219 -0.14 -13.06 -13.19
C THR A 219 -0.17 -14.50 -13.69
N GLU A 220 -1.08 -14.79 -14.62
CA GLU A 220 -1.20 -16.10 -15.28
C GLU A 220 0.13 -16.53 -15.93
N ILE A 221 0.87 -15.61 -16.54
CA ILE A 221 2.15 -15.90 -17.21
C ILE A 221 3.17 -16.41 -16.18
N LEU A 222 3.31 -15.74 -15.05
CA LEU A 222 4.23 -16.16 -14.00
C LEU A 222 3.79 -17.47 -13.33
N ALA A 223 2.48 -17.64 -13.10
CA ALA A 223 1.95 -18.89 -12.59
C ALA A 223 2.29 -20.07 -13.50
N ARG A 224 2.14 -19.89 -14.83
CA ARG A 224 2.49 -20.90 -15.83
C ARG A 224 3.99 -21.19 -15.84
N GLN A 225 4.84 -20.18 -15.79
CA GLN A 225 6.30 -20.37 -15.70
C GLN A 225 6.69 -21.17 -14.44
N HIS A 226 6.09 -20.85 -13.30
CA HIS A 226 6.33 -21.60 -12.06
C HIS A 226 5.82 -23.03 -12.14
N TYR A 227 4.68 -23.25 -12.79
CA TYR A 227 4.12 -24.58 -12.98
C TYR A 227 5.03 -25.48 -13.85
N GLU A 228 5.48 -24.98 -15.00
CA GLU A 228 6.39 -25.74 -15.88
C GLU A 228 7.72 -26.03 -15.19
N LEU A 229 8.30 -25.04 -14.51
CA LEU A 229 9.53 -25.24 -13.75
C LEU A 229 9.35 -26.28 -12.62
N ALA A 230 8.22 -26.21 -11.90
CA ALA A 230 7.94 -27.20 -10.85
C ALA A 230 7.77 -28.62 -11.42
N LYS A 231 7.11 -28.76 -12.58
CA LYS A 231 6.97 -30.06 -13.26
C LYS A 231 8.33 -30.61 -13.70
N GLU A 232 9.22 -29.78 -14.18
CA GLU A 232 10.58 -30.18 -14.57
C GLU A 232 11.39 -30.65 -13.37
N ILE A 233 11.40 -29.87 -12.28
CA ILE A 233 12.17 -30.18 -11.07
C ILE A 233 11.65 -31.42 -10.36
N PHE A 234 10.32 -31.61 -10.34
CA PHE A 234 9.66 -32.72 -9.64
C PHE A 234 9.30 -33.92 -10.55
N LYS A 235 9.78 -33.94 -11.81
CA LYS A 235 9.41 -34.98 -12.80
C LYS A 235 9.63 -36.43 -12.33
N ASP A 236 10.65 -36.63 -11.52
CA ASP A 236 11.00 -38.00 -10.99
C ASP A 236 10.49 -38.22 -9.55
N THR A 237 9.51 -37.41 -9.13
CA THR A 237 8.84 -37.56 -7.84
C THR A 237 7.40 -38.03 -8.07
N ASN A 238 6.76 -38.54 -7.02
CA ASN A 238 5.34 -38.89 -7.06
C ASN A 238 4.44 -37.70 -6.73
N TYR A 239 4.96 -36.43 -6.81
CA TYR A 239 4.18 -35.26 -6.45
C TYR A 239 3.13 -34.97 -7.51
N LYS A 240 1.90 -34.79 -7.08
CA LYS A 240 0.80 -34.34 -7.91
C LYS A 240 0.68 -32.83 -7.86
N ILE A 241 0.99 -32.20 -9.00
CA ILE A 241 1.01 -30.75 -9.18
C ILE A 241 -0.15 -30.37 -10.07
N GLU A 242 -0.98 -29.45 -9.61
CA GLU A 242 -2.11 -28.91 -10.38
C GLU A 242 -1.98 -27.40 -10.60
N PHE A 243 -2.61 -26.94 -11.64
CA PHE A 243 -2.59 -25.57 -12.08
C PHE A 243 -3.98 -24.97 -12.06
N LEU A 244 -4.19 -23.82 -11.40
CA LEU A 244 -5.47 -23.17 -11.25
C LEU A 244 -5.36 -21.67 -11.52
N ILE A 245 -6.03 -21.19 -12.53
CA ILE A 245 -6.06 -19.78 -12.93
C ILE A 245 -7.48 -19.26 -13.07
N GLY A 246 -7.64 -17.94 -13.18
CA GLY A 246 -8.97 -17.32 -13.33
C GLY A 246 -9.79 -17.83 -14.52
N LYS A 247 -9.11 -18.26 -15.61
CA LYS A 247 -9.75 -18.81 -16.82
C LYS A 247 -10.04 -20.30 -16.77
N THR A 248 -9.69 -21.00 -15.68
CA THR A 248 -9.98 -22.44 -15.54
C THR A 248 -11.49 -22.67 -15.55
N GLU A 249 -11.95 -23.62 -16.38
CA GLU A 249 -13.35 -23.97 -16.49
C GLU A 249 -13.95 -24.42 -15.16
N ASN A 250 -15.19 -24.07 -14.91
CA ASN A 250 -15.87 -24.36 -13.63
C ASN A 250 -15.90 -25.86 -13.28
N LYS A 251 -16.00 -26.74 -14.27
CA LYS A 251 -15.96 -28.19 -14.06
C LYS A 251 -14.58 -28.63 -13.57
N GLN A 252 -13.54 -28.24 -14.26
CA GLN A 252 -12.15 -28.54 -13.92
C GLN A 252 -11.77 -27.96 -12.55
N LYS A 253 -12.22 -26.73 -12.28
CA LYS A 253 -12.02 -26.08 -10.98
C LYS A 253 -12.63 -26.89 -9.83
N LYS A 254 -13.85 -27.40 -10.00
CA LYS A 254 -14.50 -28.27 -9.00
C LYS A 254 -13.72 -29.57 -8.78
N GLU A 255 -13.25 -30.20 -9.85
CA GLU A 255 -12.42 -31.43 -9.75
C GLU A 255 -11.11 -31.17 -9.02
N ILE A 256 -10.41 -30.06 -9.33
CA ILE A 256 -9.18 -29.68 -8.62
C ILE A 256 -9.46 -29.46 -7.13
N LEU A 257 -10.52 -28.75 -6.77
CA LEU A 257 -10.89 -28.48 -5.39
C LEU A 257 -11.23 -29.78 -4.63
N GLN A 258 -11.95 -30.73 -5.23
CA GLN A 258 -12.22 -32.02 -4.63
C GLN A 258 -10.95 -32.85 -4.41
N LYS A 259 -10.05 -32.87 -5.39
CA LYS A 259 -8.74 -33.55 -5.25
C LYS A 259 -7.85 -32.89 -4.20
N LEU A 260 -7.95 -31.57 -4.05
CA LEU A 260 -7.24 -30.83 -3.02
C LEU A 260 -7.78 -31.16 -1.63
N GLU A 261 -9.11 -31.20 -1.47
CA GLU A 261 -9.78 -31.55 -0.22
C GLU A 261 -9.47 -32.99 0.21
N SER A 262 -9.43 -33.92 -0.74
CA SER A 262 -9.07 -35.32 -0.48
C SER A 262 -7.57 -35.58 -0.28
N GLY A 263 -6.71 -34.55 -0.34
CA GLY A 263 -5.27 -34.68 -0.15
C GLY A 263 -4.52 -35.29 -1.35
N GLN A 264 -5.18 -35.47 -2.49
CA GLN A 264 -4.56 -36.05 -3.69
C GLN A 264 -3.59 -35.10 -4.40
N ILE A 265 -3.75 -33.79 -4.23
CA ILE A 265 -2.85 -32.77 -4.79
C ILE A 265 -1.82 -32.40 -3.75
N ASN A 266 -0.53 -32.45 -4.10
CA ASN A 266 0.56 -32.05 -3.23
C ASN A 266 0.92 -30.57 -3.38
N LEU A 267 0.87 -30.06 -4.61
CA LEU A 267 1.19 -28.66 -4.94
C LEU A 267 0.14 -28.08 -5.87
N LEU A 268 -0.46 -26.96 -5.47
CA LEU A 268 -1.33 -26.15 -6.32
C LEU A 268 -0.60 -24.87 -6.70
N ILE A 269 -0.57 -24.54 -8.00
CA ILE A 269 0.04 -23.30 -8.52
C ILE A 269 -1.01 -22.46 -9.25
N GLY A 270 -1.07 -21.15 -8.94
CA GLY A 270 -2.05 -20.26 -9.60
C GLY A 270 -1.88 -18.79 -9.31
#